data_97f12a9d582744846784c473dcdc9307
#
_entry.id   97f12a9d582744846784c473dcdc9307
#
_cell.length_a   1.000
_cell.length_b   1.000
_cell.length_c   1.000
_cell.angle_alpha   90.00
_cell.angle_beta   90.00
_cell.angle_gamma   90.00
#
_symmetry.space_group_name_H-M   'P 1'
#
loop_
_entity.id
_entity.type
_entity.pdbx_description
1 polymer ?
#
loop_
_entity_poly.entity_id
_entity_poly.type
_entity_poly.pdbx_seq_one_letter_code
_entity_poly.pdbx_strand_id
1 'polypeptide(L)' 'MKLSIVIVSYNVKYYLEQCLCSVIRACYGLDAEIWVVDNASSDGSVEYIRSRFPDVQF' A
#
# COMPACT_ATOMS: atom_id res chain seq x y z
N MET A 1 -12.07 -5.05 -16.61
CA MET A 1 -11.85 -5.94 -15.46
C MET A 1 -11.05 -5.20 -14.40
N LYS A 2 -11.47 -5.29 -13.15
CA LYS A 2 -10.81 -4.62 -12.06
C LYS A 2 -9.79 -5.53 -11.39
N LEU A 3 -8.60 -5.01 -11.14
CA LEU A 3 -7.53 -5.74 -10.48
C LEU A 3 -7.44 -5.30 -9.02
N SER A 4 -7.45 -6.26 -8.11
CA SER A 4 -7.27 -5.98 -6.69
C SER A 4 -5.92 -6.52 -6.24
N ILE A 5 -5.12 -5.66 -5.61
CA ILE A 5 -3.80 -6.02 -5.12
C ILE A 5 -3.82 -5.94 -3.61
N VAL A 6 -3.44 -7.03 -2.95
CA VAL A 6 -3.42 -7.10 -1.49
C VAL A 6 -1.98 -7.26 -1.02
N ILE A 7 -1.57 -6.39 -0.11
CA ILE A 7 -0.22 -6.39 0.45
C ILE A 7 -0.34 -6.55 1.96
N VAL A 8 0.35 -7.54 2.51
CA VAL A 8 0.40 -7.75 3.96
C VAL A 8 1.66 -7.09 4.51
N SER A 9 1.48 -6.29 5.55
CA SER A 9 2.54 -5.47 6.13
C SER A 9 2.67 -5.71 7.64
N TYR A 10 3.92 -5.73 8.12
CA TYR A 10 4.20 -5.74 9.56
C TYR A 10 5.54 -5.05 9.81
N ASN A 11 5.51 -3.89 10.46
CA ASN A 11 6.69 -3.12 10.85
C ASN A 11 7.71 -2.92 9.72
N VAL A 12 7.22 -2.62 8.50
CA VAL A 12 8.07 -2.46 7.31
C VAL A 12 7.77 -1.14 6.61
N LYS A 13 7.65 -0.06 7.37
CA LYS A 13 7.19 1.24 6.90
C LYS A 13 7.87 1.71 5.61
N TYR A 14 9.19 1.77 5.61
CA TYR A 14 9.92 2.29 4.43
C TYR A 14 9.93 1.29 3.29
N TYR A 15 9.98 0.02 3.60
CA TYR A 15 9.91 -1.04 2.60
C TYR A 15 8.55 -1.04 1.92
N LEU A 16 7.51 -0.87 2.72
CA LEU A 16 6.14 -0.78 2.19
C LEU A 16 5.97 0.43 1.29
N GLU A 17 6.55 1.56 1.64
CA GLU A 17 6.51 2.76 0.80
C GLU A 17 7.11 2.48 -0.57
N GLN A 18 8.29 1.84 -0.63
CA GLN A 18 8.93 1.49 -1.88
C GLN A 18 8.09 0.51 -2.69
N CYS A 19 7.51 -0.47 -2.02
CA CYS A 19 6.64 -1.45 -2.65
C CYS A 19 5.43 -0.78 -3.30
N LEU A 20 4.77 0.13 -2.59
CA LEU A 20 3.61 0.84 -3.10
C LEU A 20 3.96 1.74 -4.27
N CYS A 21 5.10 2.42 -4.24
CA CYS A 21 5.55 3.23 -5.37
C CYS A 21 5.69 2.38 -6.63
N SER A 22 6.29 1.20 -6.50
CA SER A 22 6.46 0.29 -7.62
C SER A 22 5.14 -0.24 -8.14
N VAL A 23 4.24 -0.63 -7.24
CA VAL A 23 2.93 -1.16 -7.60
C VAL A 23 2.09 -0.10 -8.30
N ILE A 24 2.05 1.11 -7.77
CA ILE A 24 1.27 2.20 -8.36
C ILE A 24 1.77 2.50 -9.76
N ARG A 25 3.09 2.52 -9.95
CA ARG A 25 3.69 2.75 -11.26
C ARG A 25 3.31 1.65 -12.25
N ALA A 26 3.36 0.40 -11.79
CA ALA A 26 3.01 -0.76 -12.63
C ALA A 26 1.53 -0.77 -13.00
N CYS A 27 0.67 -0.21 -12.16
CA CYS A 27 -0.77 -0.20 -12.40
C CYS A 27 -1.25 1.05 -13.13
N TYR A 28 -0.34 1.91 -13.53
CA TYR A 28 -0.72 3.13 -14.24
C TYR A 28 -1.51 2.79 -15.50
N GLY A 29 -2.68 3.40 -15.62
CA GLY A 29 -3.57 3.14 -16.76
C GLY A 29 -4.44 1.91 -16.60
N LEU A 30 -4.31 1.16 -15.51
CA LEU A 30 -5.15 -0.01 -15.23
C LEU A 30 -6.22 0.33 -14.20
N ASP A 31 -7.35 -0.36 -14.29
CA ASP A 31 -8.39 -0.25 -13.28
C ASP A 31 -8.04 -1.17 -12.11
N ALA A 32 -7.29 -0.62 -11.15
CA ALA A 32 -6.76 -1.40 -10.05
C ALA A 32 -7.03 -0.72 -8.71
N GLU A 33 -7.23 -1.52 -7.67
CA GLU A 33 -7.31 -1.04 -6.30
C GLU A 33 -6.24 -1.72 -5.47
N ILE A 34 -5.71 -1.02 -4.48
CA ILE A 34 -4.62 -1.52 -3.65
C ILE A 34 -5.08 -1.54 -2.20
N TRP A 35 -4.96 -2.70 -1.57
CA TRP A 35 -5.32 -2.92 -0.18
C TRP A 35 -4.07 -3.30 0.60
N VAL A 36 -3.86 -2.64 1.72
CA VAL A 36 -2.79 -2.99 2.65
C VAL A 36 -3.41 -3.57 3.91
N VAL A 37 -3.04 -4.78 4.25
CA VAL A 37 -3.43 -5.41 5.50
C VAL A 37 -2.28 -5.24 6.47
N ASP A 38 -2.45 -4.37 7.46
CA ASP A 38 -1.43 -4.12 8.46
C ASP A 38 -1.63 -5.06 9.64
N ASN A 39 -0.63 -5.87 9.93
CA ASN A 39 -0.68 -6.86 10.99
C ASN A 39 -0.13 -6.28 12.29
N ALA A 40 -0.83 -5.29 12.84
CA ALA A 40 -0.52 -4.67 14.12
C ALA A 40 0.89 -4.05 14.17
N SER A 41 1.28 -3.33 13.11
CA SER A 41 2.56 -2.63 13.08
C SER A 41 2.65 -1.59 14.20
N SER A 42 3.81 -1.49 14.83
CA SER A 42 4.06 -0.52 15.89
C SER A 42 5.00 0.61 15.46
N ASP A 43 5.40 0.65 14.20
CA ASP A 43 6.35 1.64 13.68
C ASP A 43 5.67 2.86 13.03
N GLY A 44 4.34 2.98 13.15
CA GLY A 44 3.60 4.07 12.53
C GLY A 44 3.35 3.89 11.05
N SER A 45 3.47 2.66 10.53
CA SER A 45 3.31 2.37 9.10
C SER A 45 1.99 2.86 8.55
N VAL A 46 0.88 2.60 9.25
CA VAL A 46 -0.45 2.91 8.74
C VAL A 46 -0.61 4.41 8.51
N GLU A 47 -0.26 5.21 9.51
CA GLU A 47 -0.40 6.67 9.42
C GLU A 47 0.55 7.24 8.38
N TYR A 48 1.79 6.73 8.35
CA TYR A 48 2.79 7.19 7.40
C TYR A 48 2.34 6.94 5.95
N ILE A 49 1.89 5.73 5.67
CA ILE A 49 1.47 5.35 4.32
C ILE A 49 0.15 6.04 3.96
N ARG A 50 -0.78 6.14 4.89
CA ARG A 50 -2.08 6.77 4.62
C ARG A 50 -1.91 8.22 4.21
N SER A 51 -0.97 8.93 4.80
CA SER A 51 -0.74 10.34 4.46
C SER A 51 -0.07 10.51 3.09
N ARG A 52 0.73 9.53 2.66
CA ARG A 52 1.45 9.60 1.40
C ARG A 52 0.69 8.99 0.23
N PHE A 53 -0.16 8.02 0.49
CA PHE A 53 -0.91 7.30 -0.53
C PHE A 53 -2.39 7.28 -0.17
N PRO A 54 -3.10 8.41 -0.36
CA PRO A 54 -4.50 8.50 0.09
C PRO A 54 -5.44 7.55 -0.64
N ASP A 55 -5.06 7.07 -1.81
CA ASP A 55 -5.90 6.15 -2.58
C ASP A 55 -5.73 4.68 -2.16
N VAL A 56 -4.77 4.39 -1.31
CA VAL A 56 -4.54 3.05 -0.81
C VAL A 56 -5.51 2.76 0.33
N GLN A 57 -6.10 1.58 0.32
CA GLN A 57 -7.06 1.14 1.33
C GLN A 57 -6.36 0.33 2.41
N PHE A 58 -6.87 0.43 3.64
CA PHE A 58 -6.31 -0.33 4.77
C PHE A 58 -7.31 -1.23 5.43
#